data_5e13b4a15e2ff69a57155ffda0c9dc7b
#
_entry.id   5e13b4a15e2ff69a57155ffda0c9dc7b
#
_cell.length_a   1.000
_cell.length_b   1.000
_cell.length_c   1.000
_cell.angle_alpha   90.00
_cell.angle_beta   90.00
_cell.angle_gamma   90.00
#
_symmetry.space_group_name_H-M   'P 1'
#
loop_
_entity.id
_entity.type
_entity.pdbx_description
1 polymer ?
#
loop_
_entity_poly.entity_id
_entity_poly.type
_entity_poly.pdbx_seq_one_letter_code
_entity_poly.pdbx_strand_id
1 'polypeptide(L)'
;MAQQKVTVLGAGLAGCEAAWQLARRGIPVTLFEMKPQKFSPAHHSQGFAELICSNSLKAARVDSAAGLLKEEMRRFGSLLIRCAQELSLIHISVICPAKNSSGRPRKE
;
A
#
# COMPACT_ATOMS: atom_id res chain seq x y z
N MET A 1 7.70 -31.81 -6.51
CA MET A 1 6.56 -31.31 -5.70
C MET A 1 5.86 -30.19 -6.44
N ALA A 2 4.55 -30.21 -6.46
CA ALA A 2 3.79 -29.13 -7.07
C ALA A 2 4.06 -27.83 -6.30
N GLN A 3 4.44 -26.79 -7.02
CA GLN A 3 4.68 -25.47 -6.45
C GLN A 3 3.33 -24.88 -6.01
N GLN A 4 3.27 -24.44 -4.77
CA GLN A 4 2.07 -23.78 -4.26
C GLN A 4 1.87 -22.45 -4.98
N LYS A 5 0.65 -22.20 -5.40
CA LYS A 5 0.26 -20.98 -6.07
C LYS A 5 -0.74 -20.25 -5.18
N VAL A 6 -0.55 -18.97 -4.96
CA VAL A 6 -1.43 -18.18 -4.13
C VAL A 6 -2.16 -17.15 -4.98
N THR A 7 -3.45 -17.01 -4.75
CA THR A 7 -4.28 -15.99 -5.39
C THR A 7 -4.64 -14.93 -4.35
N VAL A 8 -4.40 -13.68 -4.67
CA VAL A 8 -4.79 -12.54 -3.85
C VAL A 8 -5.88 -11.77 -4.57
N LEU A 9 -7.00 -11.57 -3.90
CA LEU A 9 -8.14 -10.85 -4.44
C LEU A 9 -8.18 -9.44 -3.86
N GLY A 10 -8.00 -8.46 -4.72
CA GLY A 10 -7.97 -7.04 -4.36
C GLY A 10 -6.56 -6.49 -4.23
N ALA A 11 -6.27 -5.43 -4.99
CA ALA A 11 -4.99 -4.74 -4.98
C ALA A 11 -5.04 -3.42 -4.20
N GLY A 12 -5.68 -3.46 -3.04
CA GLY A 12 -5.60 -2.40 -2.04
C GLY A 12 -4.29 -2.48 -1.24
N LEU A 13 -4.22 -1.78 -0.13
CA LEU A 13 -3.02 -1.78 0.71
C LEU A 13 -2.66 -3.19 1.19
N ALA A 14 -3.62 -3.92 1.72
CA ALA A 14 -3.39 -5.26 2.25
C ALA A 14 -3.04 -6.27 1.15
N GLY A 15 -3.75 -6.23 0.03
CA GLY A 15 -3.51 -7.15 -1.09
C GLY A 15 -2.16 -6.93 -1.76
N CYS A 16 -1.77 -5.69 -1.95
CA CYS A 16 -0.44 -5.35 -2.49
C CYS A 16 0.67 -5.81 -1.55
N GLU A 17 0.52 -5.60 -0.23
CA GLU A 17 1.50 -6.06 0.75
C GLU A 17 1.61 -7.59 0.73
N ALA A 18 0.48 -8.30 0.74
CA ALA A 18 0.46 -9.75 0.71
C ALA A 18 1.12 -10.30 -0.57
N ALA A 19 0.76 -9.77 -1.72
CA ALA A 19 1.33 -10.18 -3.00
C ALA A 19 2.84 -9.97 -3.05
N TRP A 20 3.32 -8.82 -2.58
CA TRP A 20 4.74 -8.52 -2.54
C TRP A 20 5.50 -9.44 -1.58
N GLN A 21 4.94 -9.70 -0.38
CA GLN A 21 5.56 -10.60 0.59
C GLN A 21 5.69 -12.02 0.05
N LEU A 22 4.68 -12.49 -0.68
CA LEU A 22 4.73 -13.80 -1.34
C LEU A 22 5.76 -13.83 -2.47
N ALA A 23 5.72 -12.83 -3.34
CA ALA A 23 6.62 -12.75 -4.48
C ALA A 23 8.09 -12.67 -4.06
N ARG A 24 8.40 -11.87 -3.04
CA ARG A 24 9.80 -11.77 -2.56
C ARG A 24 10.33 -13.06 -1.94
N ARG A 25 9.44 -13.95 -1.54
CA ARG A 25 9.80 -15.28 -1.02
C ARG A 25 9.81 -16.37 -2.09
N GLY A 26 9.68 -15.97 -3.36
CA GLY A 26 9.68 -16.91 -4.48
C GLY A 26 8.39 -17.71 -4.62
N ILE A 27 7.31 -17.32 -3.97
CA ILE A 27 6.02 -17.98 -4.08
C ILE A 27 5.25 -17.37 -5.24
N PRO A 28 4.84 -18.17 -6.26
CA PRO A 28 4.02 -17.64 -7.35
C PRO A 28 2.71 -17.08 -6.83
N VAL A 29 2.41 -15.85 -7.22
CA VAL A 29 1.21 -15.15 -6.79
C VAL A 29 0.49 -14.56 -7.99
N THR A 30 -0.83 -14.67 -7.99
CA THR A 30 -1.71 -13.98 -8.93
C THR A 30 -2.55 -12.97 -8.16
N LEU A 31 -2.45 -11.72 -8.56
CA LEU A 31 -3.20 -10.62 -7.96
C LEU A 31 -4.33 -10.20 -8.89
N PHE A 32 -5.56 -10.28 -8.39
CA PHE A 32 -6.74 -9.83 -9.11
C PHE A 32 -7.23 -8.50 -8.54
N GLU A 33 -7.58 -7.57 -9.42
CA GLU A 33 -8.11 -6.27 -9.07
C GLU A 33 -9.33 -5.95 -9.95
N MET A 34 -10.41 -5.48 -9.32
CA MET A 34 -11.61 -5.12 -10.07
C MET A 34 -11.49 -3.80 -10.84
N LYS A 35 -10.61 -2.90 -10.41
CA LYS A 35 -10.33 -1.67 -11.15
C LYS A 35 -9.53 -1.98 -12.44
N PRO A 36 -9.76 -1.29 -13.54
CA PRO A 36 -10.68 -0.17 -13.75
C PRO A 36 -12.11 -0.58 -14.08
N GLN A 37 -12.43 -1.86 -14.15
CA GLN A 37 -13.75 -2.35 -14.56
C GLN A 37 -14.84 -1.94 -13.57
N LYS A 38 -14.51 -1.95 -12.29
CA LYS A 38 -15.42 -1.57 -11.21
C LYS A 38 -14.66 -0.87 -10.10
N PHE A 39 -15.29 0.15 -9.53
CA PHE A 39 -14.77 0.89 -8.39
C PHE A 39 -15.70 0.74 -7.20
N SER A 40 -15.16 0.67 -5.99
CA SER A 40 -15.95 0.91 -4.79
C SER A 40 -16.25 2.40 -4.65
N PRO A 41 -17.29 2.80 -3.88
CA PRO A 41 -17.59 4.23 -3.69
C PRO A 41 -16.44 5.06 -3.09
N ALA A 42 -15.52 4.41 -2.39
CA ALA A 42 -14.39 5.06 -1.75
C ALA A 42 -13.17 5.24 -2.66
N HIS A 43 -13.13 4.55 -3.79
CA HIS A 43 -11.96 4.55 -4.68
C HIS A 43 -12.17 5.43 -5.90
N HIS A 44 -11.16 6.19 -6.25
CA HIS A 44 -11.18 7.15 -7.37
C HIS A 44 -10.01 6.95 -8.34
N SER A 45 -8.94 6.31 -7.91
CA SER A 45 -7.76 6.05 -8.74
C SER A 45 -7.79 4.67 -9.37
N GLN A 46 -7.26 4.54 -10.57
CA GLN A 46 -7.04 3.24 -11.22
C GLN A 46 -5.82 2.50 -10.64
N GLY A 47 -5.00 3.19 -9.85
CA GLY A 47 -3.79 2.63 -9.27
C GLY A 47 -4.06 1.63 -8.14
N PHE A 48 -3.06 0.82 -7.86
CA PHE A 48 -3.06 -0.11 -6.74
C PHE A 48 -2.72 0.61 -5.44
N ALA A 49 -3.05 -0.01 -4.32
CA ALA A 49 -2.73 0.48 -2.98
C ALA A 49 -3.24 1.92 -2.72
N GLU A 50 -4.42 2.24 -3.22
CA GLU A 50 -4.99 3.56 -3.04
C GLU A 50 -5.32 3.85 -1.59
N LEU A 51 -4.83 4.99 -1.08
CA LEU A 51 -5.16 5.47 0.25
C LEU A 51 -6.54 6.14 0.24
N ILE A 52 -7.46 5.57 0.97
CA ILE A 52 -8.82 6.10 1.12
C ILE A 52 -9.05 6.78 2.45
N CYS A 53 -8.23 6.49 3.45
CA CYS A 53 -8.32 7.11 4.77
C CYS A 53 -7.20 8.14 4.95
N SER A 54 -7.57 9.39 5.20
CA SER A 54 -6.62 10.49 5.36
C SER A 54 -5.69 10.34 6.57
N ASN A 55 -6.02 9.48 7.52
CA ASN A 55 -5.24 9.28 8.74
C ASN A 55 -4.33 8.05 8.73
N SER A 56 -4.38 7.24 7.70
CA SER A 56 -3.76 5.90 7.70
C SER A 56 -2.26 5.90 7.95
N LEU A 57 -1.55 6.94 7.57
CA LEU A 57 -0.10 7.00 7.70
C LEU A 57 0.42 8.16 8.56
N LYS A 58 -0.48 8.87 9.27
CA LYS A 58 -0.08 10.05 10.03
C LYS A 58 0.75 9.77 11.28
N ALA A 59 0.40 8.74 12.02
CA ALA A 59 1.04 8.48 13.29
C ALA A 59 2.39 7.78 13.08
N ALA A 60 3.46 8.40 13.52
CA ALA A 60 4.80 7.82 13.52
C ALA A 60 5.32 7.54 14.94
N ARG A 61 4.65 8.04 15.95
CA ARG A 61 5.08 7.92 17.34
C ARG A 61 4.75 6.54 17.88
N VAL A 62 5.75 5.86 18.40
CA VAL A 62 5.61 4.50 18.96
C VAL A 62 4.82 4.44 20.28
N ASP A 63 4.55 5.59 20.88
CA ASP A 63 3.70 5.70 22.07
C ASP A 63 2.19 5.74 21.74
N SER A 64 1.84 5.76 20.47
CA SER A 64 0.47 5.59 20.00
C SER A 64 0.26 4.19 19.43
N ALA A 65 -0.95 3.68 19.52
CA ALA A 65 -1.28 2.35 18.98
C ALA A 65 -1.01 2.25 17.48
N ALA A 66 -1.39 3.27 16.72
CA ALA A 66 -1.18 3.31 15.28
C ALA A 66 0.31 3.41 14.92
N GLY A 67 1.07 4.21 15.64
CA GLY A 67 2.52 4.33 15.43
C GLY A 67 3.27 3.06 15.82
N LEU A 68 2.87 2.42 16.90
CA LEU A 68 3.44 1.13 17.32
C LEU A 68 3.19 0.04 16.27
N LEU A 69 1.98 -0.05 15.75
CA LEU A 69 1.65 -1.00 14.69
C LEU A 69 2.52 -0.79 13.45
N LYS A 70 2.74 0.46 13.05
CA LYS A 70 3.62 0.77 11.91
C LYS A 70 5.07 0.36 12.17
N GLU A 71 5.57 0.57 13.38
CA GLU A 71 6.92 0.12 13.75
C GLU A 71 7.03 -1.40 13.71
N GLU A 72 6.03 -2.12 14.18
CA GLU A 72 5.98 -3.57 14.08
C GLU A 72 5.97 -4.02 12.61
N MET A 73 5.14 -3.41 11.78
CA MET A 73 5.12 -3.70 10.34
C MET A 73 6.47 -3.40 9.68
N ARG A 74 7.11 -2.32 10.06
CA ARG A 74 8.45 -1.98 9.57
C ARG A 74 9.46 -3.08 9.89
N ARG A 75 9.43 -3.60 11.12
CA ARG A 75 10.31 -4.70 11.57
C ARG A 75 10.04 -6.01 10.83
N PHE A 76 8.80 -6.23 10.40
CA PHE A 76 8.44 -7.37 9.56
C PHE A 76 8.78 -7.18 8.08
N GLY A 77 9.36 -6.05 7.71
CA GLY A 77 9.75 -5.78 6.33
C GLY A 77 8.59 -5.38 5.42
N SER A 78 7.63 -4.60 5.94
CA SER A 78 6.51 -4.12 5.15
C SER A 78 6.97 -3.26 3.98
N LEU A 79 6.50 -3.60 2.78
CA LEU A 79 6.72 -2.80 1.58
C LEU A 79 6.07 -1.42 1.70
N LEU A 80 4.82 -1.37 2.15
CA LEU A 80 4.06 -0.13 2.22
C LEU A 80 4.66 0.85 3.21
N ILE A 81 5.08 0.38 4.37
CA ILE A 81 5.73 1.22 5.38
C ILE A 81 7.08 1.72 4.87
N ARG A 82 7.85 0.87 4.21
CA ARG A 82 9.12 1.26 3.58
C ARG A 82 8.91 2.33 2.52
N CYS A 83 7.95 2.14 1.63
CA CYS A 83 7.63 3.13 0.60
C CYS A 83 7.20 4.45 1.22
N ALA A 84 6.36 4.42 2.26
CA ALA A 84 5.93 5.61 2.96
C ALA A 84 7.10 6.38 3.58
N GLN A 85 8.05 5.67 4.16
CA GLN A 85 9.26 6.27 4.75
C GLN A 85 10.20 6.86 3.68
N GLU A 86 10.46 6.10 2.61
CA GLU A 86 11.35 6.53 1.53
C GLU A 86 10.84 7.77 0.79
N LEU A 87 9.53 7.90 0.71
CA LEU A 87 8.89 9.07 0.11
C LEU A 87 8.74 10.23 1.09
N SER A 88 9.34 10.14 2.26
CA SER A 88 9.20 11.10 3.37
C SER A 88 7.73 11.30 3.76
N LEU A 89 6.94 10.27 3.56
CA LEU A 89 5.51 10.37 3.69
C LEU A 89 5.07 9.84 5.03
N ILE A 90 5.53 10.47 6.02
CA ILE A 90 4.79 10.62 7.26
C ILE A 90 3.53 11.45 6.97
N HIS A 91 3.45 12.03 5.80
CA HIS A 91 2.27 12.64 5.23
C HIS A 91 1.62 11.61 4.33
N ILE A 92 0.51 11.35 4.65
CA ILE A 92 -0.56 10.80 3.98
C ILE A 92 -0.67 10.77 2.56
N SER A 93 0.01 11.47 1.96
CA SER A 93 -0.32 11.64 0.63
C SER A 93 0.36 10.65 -0.17
N VAL A 94 0.58 9.45 0.18
CA VAL A 94 1.03 8.96 -1.00
C VAL A 94 1.86 7.75 -1.02
N ILE A 95 1.26 6.75 -1.06
CA ILE A 95 1.73 5.60 -1.81
C ILE A 95 1.46 5.76 -3.31
N CYS A 96 0.55 6.62 -3.68
CA CYS A 96 0.44 7.14 -5.04
C CYS A 96 0.64 8.63 -4.99
N PRO A 97 1.60 9.21 -5.70
CA PRO A 97 1.75 10.65 -5.77
C PRO A 97 0.46 11.26 -6.27
N ALA A 98 -0.20 11.96 -5.41
CA ALA A 98 -1.31 12.79 -5.81
C ALA A 98 -0.74 13.81 -6.81
N LYS A 99 -1.14 13.66 -8.04
CA LYS A 99 -0.85 14.68 -9.04
C LYS A 99 -1.65 15.92 -8.66
N ASN A 100 -1.01 17.06 -8.69
CA ASN A 100 -1.74 18.32 -8.66
C ASN A 100 -2.62 18.44 -9.92
N SER A 101 -3.51 19.39 -9.95
CA SER A 101 -4.40 19.64 -11.07
C SER A 101 -3.70 19.83 -12.43
N SER A 102 -2.40 20.03 -12.45
CA SER A 102 -1.58 20.12 -13.65
C SER A 102 -0.89 18.81 -14.03
N GLY A 103 -1.18 17.73 -13.33
CA GLY A 103 -0.62 16.41 -13.63
C GLY A 103 0.84 16.23 -13.22
N ARG A 104 1.41 17.17 -12.53
CA ARG A 104 2.79 17.09 -12.03
C ARG A 104 2.83 16.54 -10.61
N PRO A 105 3.88 15.79 -10.25
CA PRO A 105 4.08 15.41 -8.85
C PRO A 105 4.15 16.67 -8.00
N ARG A 106 3.47 16.66 -6.86
CA ARG A 106 3.64 17.76 -5.91
C ARG A 106 5.09 17.77 -5.44
N LYS A 107 5.73 18.89 -5.63
CA LYS A 107 6.96 19.16 -4.90
C LYS A 107 6.56 19.42 -3.45
N GLU A 108 7.26 18.78 -2.55
CA GLU A 108 7.15 19.03 -1.12
C GLU A 108 7.51 20.49 -0.78
#